data_67105a8e2cf8c7aaec1997bb03600cec
#
_entry.id   67105a8e2cf8c7aaec1997bb03600cec
#
_cell.length_a   1.000
_cell.length_b   1.000
_cell.length_c   1.000
_cell.angle_alpha   90.00
_cell.angle_beta   90.00
_cell.angle_gamma   90.00
#
_symmetry.space_group_name_H-M   'P 1'
#
loop_
_entity.id
_entity.type
_entity.pdbx_description
1 polymer ?
#
loop_
_entity_poly.entity_id
_entity_poly.type
_entity_poly.pdbx_seq_one_letter_code
_entity_poly.pdbx_strand_id
1 'polypeptide(L)'
;MPEHIERLSVAAYKIPTDGPDGRESDGTLEWNSTTMIVVTAEAGGRYGLGYTYGDVSVAQMIGSQLKGQVTGKDPMMTASNWRDQLAVLRNLGRPGVGAMALSAVDVALWDLKARLLDLPLFRLLGAFHDGVPIYGSGGFCNYPLDRLIKQVCGWVERGIPRVKIKTSRYPDQDPTRLTACRKAIGDIPVLMVDANGALSRKEALYWAWRFREEWKVAWLEEPVSSDDRDGLSLIRNQGPPGLDVAAGEYGYVLQDFVALLKAEAVDCLQADVTRCGGITGLMQIAGLCSAQSLDLSAHCAPSISAHAFCAVERLRHLEFFHDHDRIEHLLFDGVLDPEGGVLKPDPNRPGLGLELKSRDAERFCIYKSAD
;
A
#
# COMPACT_ATOMS: atom_id res chain seq x y z
N MET A 1 19.49 -15.68 -27.95
CA MET A 1 20.24 -14.50 -27.45
C MET A 1 19.60 -14.17 -26.10
N PRO A 2 20.30 -13.64 -25.12
CA PRO A 2 19.60 -13.17 -23.91
C PRO A 2 18.58 -12.10 -24.33
N GLU A 3 17.38 -12.21 -23.75
CA GLU A 3 16.32 -11.23 -24.01
C GLU A 3 16.70 -9.90 -23.37
N HIS A 4 16.36 -8.79 -24.02
CA HIS A 4 16.59 -7.45 -23.54
C HIS A 4 15.25 -6.73 -23.39
N ILE A 5 15.14 -5.83 -22.44
CA ILE A 5 13.97 -4.95 -22.29
C ILE A 5 13.89 -4.05 -23.54
N GLU A 6 12.91 -4.32 -24.38
CA GLU A 6 12.74 -3.66 -25.67
C GLU A 6 12.09 -2.29 -25.50
N ARG A 7 11.10 -2.21 -24.60
CA ARG A 7 10.32 -0.98 -24.38
C ARG A 7 9.90 -0.86 -22.92
N LEU A 8 9.87 0.39 -22.44
CA LEU A 8 9.20 0.79 -21.20
C LEU A 8 8.22 1.91 -21.54
N SER A 9 6.94 1.71 -21.27
CA SER A 9 5.89 2.72 -21.45
C SER A 9 5.22 3.02 -20.10
N VAL A 10 4.70 4.25 -19.97
CA VAL A 10 4.01 4.71 -18.78
C VAL A 10 2.78 5.53 -19.13
N ALA A 11 1.70 5.30 -18.39
CA ALA A 11 0.47 6.09 -18.46
C ALA A 11 -0.01 6.48 -17.07
N ALA A 12 -0.73 7.59 -16.96
CA ALA A 12 -1.36 8.03 -15.73
C ALA A 12 -2.87 8.15 -15.93
N TYR A 13 -3.61 7.60 -14.96
CA TYR A 13 -5.07 7.56 -14.96
C TYR A 13 -5.59 8.24 -13.69
N LYS A 14 -6.45 9.26 -13.86
CA LYS A 14 -7.05 10.00 -12.74
C LYS A 14 -8.49 9.58 -12.54
N ILE A 15 -8.75 8.90 -11.42
CA ILE A 15 -10.03 8.29 -11.10
C ILE A 15 -10.71 9.11 -10.00
N PRO A 16 -11.93 9.63 -10.20
CA PRO A 16 -12.68 10.32 -9.16
C PRO A 16 -12.96 9.41 -7.96
N THR A 17 -13.00 9.98 -6.75
CA THR A 17 -13.50 9.28 -5.55
C THR A 17 -15.01 9.02 -5.69
N ASP A 18 -15.53 8.08 -4.91
CA ASP A 18 -16.96 7.79 -4.81
C ASP A 18 -17.58 8.32 -3.49
N GLY A 19 -16.81 9.12 -2.76
CA GLY A 19 -17.20 9.74 -1.50
C GLY A 19 -18.41 10.69 -1.61
N PRO A 20 -18.98 11.13 -0.47
CA PRO A 20 -20.00 12.16 -0.46
C PRO A 20 -19.51 13.42 -1.16
N ASP A 21 -20.37 14.01 -2.00
CA ASP A 21 -20.04 15.19 -2.82
C ASP A 21 -18.76 15.02 -3.68
N GLY A 22 -18.43 13.76 -4.04
CA GLY A 22 -17.23 13.43 -4.82
C GLY A 22 -15.92 13.65 -4.05
N ARG A 23 -15.93 13.61 -2.73
CA ARG A 23 -14.75 13.82 -1.88
C ARG A 23 -14.62 12.76 -0.80
N GLU A 24 -13.39 12.55 -0.39
CA GLU A 24 -13.01 11.73 0.75
C GLU A 24 -12.02 12.48 1.62
N SER A 25 -12.01 12.20 2.93
CA SER A 25 -11.06 12.82 3.85
C SER A 25 -10.59 11.85 4.92
N ASP A 26 -9.30 11.95 5.24
CA ASP A 26 -8.69 11.31 6.40
C ASP A 26 -8.49 12.31 7.55
N GLY A 27 -7.59 12.02 8.48
CA GLY A 27 -7.27 12.89 9.62
C GLY A 27 -6.70 14.25 9.21
N THR A 28 -6.02 14.37 8.08
CA THR A 28 -5.25 15.57 7.68
C THR A 28 -5.58 16.09 6.29
N LEU A 29 -5.91 15.22 5.33
CA LEU A 29 -6.12 15.56 3.93
C LEU A 29 -7.57 15.34 3.49
N GLU A 30 -7.94 16.03 2.41
CA GLU A 30 -9.18 15.84 1.64
C GLU A 30 -8.82 15.78 0.17
N TRP A 31 -9.42 14.84 -0.59
CA TRP A 31 -9.19 14.66 -2.01
C TRP A 31 -10.47 14.29 -2.75
N ASN A 32 -10.47 14.50 -4.07
CA ASN A 32 -11.59 14.20 -4.96
C ASN A 32 -11.25 13.20 -6.06
N SER A 33 -10.03 12.72 -6.10
CA SER A 33 -9.56 11.78 -7.10
C SER A 33 -8.26 11.13 -6.67
N THR A 34 -8.02 9.92 -7.13
CA THR A 34 -6.75 9.19 -6.98
C THR A 34 -6.15 8.99 -8.36
N THR A 35 -4.85 9.26 -8.52
CA THR A 35 -4.14 9.02 -9.77
C THR A 35 -3.30 7.75 -9.66
N MET A 36 -3.55 6.80 -10.55
CA MET A 36 -2.74 5.59 -10.71
C MET A 36 -1.79 5.76 -11.90
N ILE A 37 -0.51 5.50 -11.68
CA ILE A 37 0.53 5.48 -12.70
C ILE A 37 0.83 4.03 -13.04
N VAL A 38 0.61 3.63 -14.29
CA VAL A 38 0.81 2.26 -14.77
C VAL A 38 2.03 2.23 -15.68
N VAL A 39 2.92 1.28 -15.43
CA VAL A 39 4.13 1.00 -16.19
C VAL A 39 3.99 -0.35 -16.88
N THR A 40 4.39 -0.40 -18.14
CA THR A 40 4.52 -1.65 -18.90
C THR A 40 5.95 -1.79 -19.41
N ALA A 41 6.59 -2.92 -19.11
CA ALA A 41 7.92 -3.28 -19.61
C ALA A 41 7.80 -4.48 -20.56
N GLU A 42 8.45 -4.45 -21.71
CA GLU A 42 8.34 -5.49 -22.75
C GLU A 42 9.69 -6.13 -23.04
N ALA A 43 9.71 -7.45 -23.14
CA ALA A 43 10.84 -8.26 -23.57
C ALA A 43 10.36 -9.65 -24.04
N GLY A 44 10.99 -10.22 -25.08
CA GLY A 44 10.75 -11.58 -25.54
C GLY A 44 9.29 -11.91 -25.86
N GLY A 45 8.56 -10.96 -26.40
CA GLY A 45 7.13 -11.09 -26.72
C GLY A 45 6.20 -11.18 -25.50
N ARG A 46 6.70 -10.90 -24.30
CA ARG A 46 5.95 -10.80 -23.04
C ARG A 46 5.99 -9.35 -22.55
N TYR A 47 5.06 -9.00 -21.70
CA TYR A 47 5.09 -7.72 -20.99
C TYR A 47 4.87 -7.94 -19.49
N GLY A 48 5.46 -7.08 -18.69
CA GLY A 48 5.24 -6.99 -17.26
C GLY A 48 4.54 -5.68 -16.90
N LEU A 49 3.70 -5.72 -15.90
CA LEU A 49 2.88 -4.61 -15.44
C LEU A 49 3.27 -4.23 -14.00
N GLY A 50 3.42 -2.95 -13.76
CA GLY A 50 3.58 -2.38 -12.43
C GLY A 50 2.82 -1.08 -12.30
N TYR A 51 2.49 -0.68 -11.08
CA TYR A 51 1.82 0.59 -10.86
C TYR A 51 2.17 1.19 -9.49
N THR A 52 1.87 2.48 -9.35
CA THR A 52 1.90 3.21 -8.09
C THR A 52 0.76 4.23 -8.06
N TYR A 53 0.47 4.73 -6.87
CA TYR A 53 -0.49 5.83 -6.68
C TYR A 53 0.27 7.11 -6.34
N GLY A 54 0.00 8.19 -7.07
CA GLY A 54 0.69 9.45 -6.88
C GLY A 54 0.18 10.54 -7.80
N ASP A 55 1.04 11.46 -8.16
CA ASP A 55 0.76 12.53 -9.14
C ASP A 55 1.33 12.20 -10.52
N VAL A 56 0.85 12.90 -11.56
CA VAL A 56 1.34 12.75 -12.94
C VAL A 56 2.86 12.98 -13.08
N SER A 57 3.45 13.74 -12.18
CA SER A 57 4.92 13.94 -12.09
C SER A 57 5.70 12.64 -11.93
N VAL A 58 5.10 11.61 -11.31
CA VAL A 58 5.70 10.27 -11.22
C VAL A 58 5.85 9.65 -12.61
N ALA A 59 4.82 9.74 -13.45
CA ALA A 59 4.87 9.24 -14.83
C ALA A 59 5.92 9.99 -15.67
N GLN A 60 6.01 11.32 -15.50
CA GLN A 60 7.02 12.13 -16.16
C GLN A 60 8.45 11.77 -15.72
N MET A 61 8.66 11.51 -14.41
CA MET A 61 9.93 11.04 -13.85
C MET A 61 10.35 9.70 -14.46
N ILE A 62 9.42 8.75 -14.58
CA ILE A 62 9.68 7.46 -15.24
C ILE A 62 10.13 7.67 -16.68
N GLY A 63 9.37 8.43 -17.47
CA GLY A 63 9.64 8.66 -18.88
C GLY A 63 10.96 9.37 -19.13
N SER A 64 11.30 10.38 -18.33
CA SER A 64 12.48 11.23 -18.52
C SER A 64 13.77 10.69 -17.89
N GLN A 65 13.69 9.97 -16.75
CA GLN A 65 14.86 9.60 -15.97
C GLN A 65 15.08 8.08 -15.90
N LEU A 66 14.00 7.27 -15.78
CA LEU A 66 14.14 5.84 -15.49
C LEU A 66 14.08 4.95 -16.74
N LYS A 67 13.29 5.33 -17.76
CA LYS A 67 13.13 4.57 -19.03
C LYS A 67 14.49 4.19 -19.63
N GLY A 68 15.41 5.14 -19.76
CA GLY A 68 16.75 4.93 -20.34
C GLY A 68 17.67 4.08 -19.46
N GLN A 69 17.33 3.87 -18.18
CA GLN A 69 18.15 3.06 -17.28
C GLN A 69 17.86 1.57 -17.37
N VAL A 70 16.74 1.18 -17.98
CA VAL A 70 16.30 -0.22 -18.06
C VAL A 70 16.19 -0.72 -19.51
N THR A 71 15.88 0.14 -20.48
CA THR A 71 15.81 -0.24 -21.90
C THR A 71 17.16 -0.76 -22.38
N GLY A 72 17.15 -1.89 -23.08
CA GLY A 72 18.33 -2.59 -23.58
C GLY A 72 19.03 -3.48 -22.55
N LYS A 73 18.57 -3.53 -21.29
CA LYS A 73 19.14 -4.37 -20.24
C LYS A 73 18.43 -5.71 -20.13
N ASP A 74 19.09 -6.64 -19.45
CA ASP A 74 18.58 -7.97 -19.16
C ASP A 74 17.42 -7.91 -18.14
N PRO A 75 16.20 -8.38 -18.48
CA PRO A 75 15.06 -8.38 -17.58
C PRO A 75 15.23 -9.32 -16.37
N MET A 76 16.17 -10.29 -16.43
CA MET A 76 16.44 -11.19 -15.31
C MET A 76 17.23 -10.51 -14.19
N MET A 77 17.92 -9.39 -14.47
CA MET A 77 18.81 -8.69 -13.55
C MET A 77 18.06 -7.59 -12.76
N THR A 78 16.90 -7.90 -12.17
CA THR A 78 16.02 -6.93 -11.49
C THR A 78 16.76 -6.07 -10.45
N ALA A 79 17.58 -6.67 -9.58
CA ALA A 79 18.34 -5.94 -8.56
C ALA A 79 19.38 -4.97 -9.13
N SER A 80 20.05 -5.34 -10.25
CA SER A 80 20.99 -4.46 -10.94
C SER A 80 20.25 -3.28 -11.60
N ASN A 81 19.14 -3.57 -12.28
CA ASN A 81 18.29 -2.56 -12.90
C ASN A 81 17.74 -1.57 -11.86
N TRP A 82 17.31 -2.08 -10.70
CA TRP A 82 16.87 -1.26 -9.57
C TRP A 82 17.98 -0.33 -9.06
N ARG A 83 19.18 -0.86 -8.82
CA ARG A 83 20.34 -0.08 -8.34
C ARG A 83 20.70 1.05 -9.29
N ASP A 84 20.67 0.80 -10.60
CA ASP A 84 21.04 1.80 -11.60
C ASP A 84 20.01 2.92 -11.68
N GLN A 85 18.72 2.60 -11.54
CA GLN A 85 17.64 3.58 -11.40
C GLN A 85 17.80 4.41 -10.11
N LEU A 86 18.08 3.75 -8.97
CA LEU A 86 18.30 4.44 -7.69
C LEU A 86 19.49 5.42 -7.76
N ALA A 87 20.51 5.12 -8.57
CA ALA A 87 21.67 5.97 -8.74
C ALA A 87 21.33 7.30 -9.41
N VAL A 88 20.49 7.31 -10.44
CA VAL A 88 20.10 8.56 -11.13
C VAL A 88 19.18 9.44 -10.28
N LEU A 89 18.45 8.86 -9.35
CA LEU A 89 17.60 9.61 -8.41
C LEU A 89 18.39 10.36 -7.33
N ARG A 90 19.70 10.10 -7.19
CA ARG A 90 20.50 10.68 -6.11
C ARG A 90 20.42 12.21 -6.02
N ASN A 91 20.49 12.90 -7.15
CA ASN A 91 20.49 14.36 -7.21
C ASN A 91 19.10 14.98 -7.34
N LEU A 92 18.06 14.13 -7.57
CA LEU A 92 16.67 14.56 -7.76
C LEU A 92 15.84 14.40 -6.48
N GLY A 93 16.36 13.64 -5.50
CA GLY A 93 15.62 13.23 -4.31
C GLY A 93 15.06 11.80 -4.49
N ARG A 94 15.49 10.90 -3.60
CA ARG A 94 15.02 9.50 -3.61
C ARG A 94 13.63 9.34 -2.99
N PRO A 95 13.31 9.96 -1.83
CA PRO A 95 11.98 9.87 -1.23
C PRO A 95 10.90 10.51 -2.11
N GLY A 96 9.63 10.14 -1.87
CA GLY A 96 8.48 10.69 -2.58
C GLY A 96 8.42 10.25 -4.05
N VAL A 97 8.31 11.20 -4.98
CA VAL A 97 8.12 10.96 -6.43
C VAL A 97 9.19 10.02 -7.01
N GLY A 98 10.45 10.16 -6.58
CA GLY A 98 11.54 9.29 -7.05
C GLY A 98 11.34 7.83 -6.65
N ALA A 99 10.98 7.57 -5.40
CA ALA A 99 10.75 6.22 -4.90
C ALA A 99 9.47 5.59 -5.46
N MET A 100 8.39 6.36 -5.63
CA MET A 100 7.16 5.90 -6.30
C MET A 100 7.45 5.50 -7.76
N ALA A 101 8.22 6.32 -8.49
CA ALA A 101 8.63 6.02 -9.86
C ALA A 101 9.47 4.75 -9.93
N LEU A 102 10.47 4.62 -9.08
CA LEU A 102 11.31 3.42 -8.95
C LEU A 102 10.46 2.19 -8.62
N SER A 103 9.50 2.30 -7.69
CA SER A 103 8.63 1.21 -7.28
C SER A 103 7.79 0.68 -8.43
N ALA A 104 7.12 1.56 -9.19
CA ALA A 104 6.30 1.15 -10.32
C ALA A 104 7.11 0.42 -11.40
N VAL A 105 8.32 0.90 -11.70
CA VAL A 105 9.22 0.25 -12.68
C VAL A 105 9.73 -1.08 -12.12
N ASP A 106 10.15 -1.15 -10.87
CA ASP A 106 10.64 -2.40 -10.24
C ASP A 106 9.56 -3.49 -10.25
N VAL A 107 8.32 -3.14 -9.88
CA VAL A 107 7.18 -4.08 -9.94
C VAL A 107 6.96 -4.58 -11.36
N ALA A 108 6.99 -3.70 -12.38
CA ALA A 108 6.84 -4.09 -13.78
C ALA A 108 7.95 -5.05 -14.23
N LEU A 109 9.19 -4.84 -13.78
CA LEU A 109 10.32 -5.72 -14.11
C LEU A 109 10.23 -7.09 -13.41
N TRP A 110 9.73 -7.14 -12.17
CA TRP A 110 9.48 -8.39 -11.48
C TRP A 110 8.31 -9.18 -12.10
N ASP A 111 7.23 -8.49 -12.50
CA ASP A 111 6.11 -9.11 -13.22
C ASP A 111 6.56 -9.66 -14.58
N LEU A 112 7.36 -8.88 -15.35
CA LEU A 112 7.95 -9.31 -16.61
C LEU A 112 8.81 -10.56 -16.43
N LYS A 113 9.72 -10.55 -15.47
CA LYS A 113 10.57 -11.70 -15.14
C LYS A 113 9.74 -12.94 -14.82
N ALA A 114 8.70 -12.80 -14.01
CA ALA A 114 7.82 -13.90 -13.66
C ALA A 114 7.06 -14.45 -14.88
N ARG A 115 6.56 -13.58 -15.76
CA ARG A 115 5.90 -13.98 -17.02
C ARG A 115 6.84 -14.62 -18.02
N LEU A 116 8.10 -14.17 -18.12
CA LEU A 116 9.11 -14.81 -18.97
C LEU A 116 9.47 -16.22 -18.47
N LEU A 117 9.42 -16.45 -17.17
CA LEU A 117 9.66 -17.76 -16.54
C LEU A 117 8.39 -18.63 -16.42
N ASP A 118 7.24 -18.10 -16.86
CA ASP A 118 5.92 -18.74 -16.75
C ASP A 118 5.56 -19.13 -15.31
N LEU A 119 5.89 -18.27 -14.33
CA LEU A 119 5.65 -18.48 -12.90
C LEU A 119 4.77 -17.36 -12.33
N PRO A 120 3.85 -17.67 -11.41
CA PRO A 120 3.21 -16.65 -10.58
C PRO A 120 4.26 -15.90 -9.75
N LEU A 121 4.10 -14.59 -9.61
CA LEU A 121 5.09 -13.74 -8.96
C LEU A 121 5.41 -14.17 -7.52
N PHE A 122 4.40 -14.51 -6.71
CA PHE A 122 4.62 -14.96 -5.34
C PHE A 122 5.50 -16.23 -5.24
N ARG A 123 5.37 -17.17 -6.20
CA ARG A 123 6.22 -18.36 -6.28
C ARG A 123 7.65 -18.03 -6.68
N LEU A 124 7.82 -17.11 -7.62
CA LEU A 124 9.14 -16.62 -8.02
C LEU A 124 9.88 -15.98 -6.85
N LEU A 125 9.17 -15.26 -5.97
CA LEU A 125 9.73 -14.61 -4.79
C LEU A 125 10.07 -15.58 -3.64
N GLY A 126 9.65 -16.84 -3.72
CA GLY A 126 9.92 -17.82 -2.65
C GLY A 126 8.95 -17.64 -1.46
N ALA A 127 7.67 -17.79 -1.71
CA ALA A 127 6.62 -17.52 -0.73
C ALA A 127 6.72 -18.37 0.54
N PHE A 128 6.53 -17.74 1.72
CA PHE A 128 6.29 -18.37 3.00
C PHE A 128 4.80 -18.70 3.22
N HIS A 129 3.90 -17.97 2.54
CA HIS A 129 2.45 -18.03 2.71
C HIS A 129 1.77 -18.24 1.35
N ASP A 130 0.62 -18.92 1.35
CA ASP A 130 -0.22 -19.13 0.16
C ASP A 130 -1.30 -18.05 -0.04
N GLY A 131 -1.38 -17.10 0.92
CA GLY A 131 -2.27 -15.97 0.91
C GLY A 131 -1.96 -14.99 2.04
N VAL A 132 -2.51 -13.79 1.94
CA VAL A 132 -2.25 -12.68 2.87
C VAL A 132 -3.55 -12.34 3.62
N PRO A 133 -3.59 -12.45 4.96
CA PRO A 133 -4.73 -11.96 5.74
C PRO A 133 -4.94 -10.46 5.51
N ILE A 134 -6.20 -10.02 5.48
CA ILE A 134 -6.52 -8.61 5.21
C ILE A 134 -7.31 -7.95 6.34
N TYR A 135 -7.33 -6.63 6.31
CA TYR A 135 -8.30 -5.79 7.00
C TYR A 135 -8.98 -4.83 6.02
N GLY A 136 -10.30 -4.65 6.14
CA GLY A 136 -11.04 -3.66 5.38
C GLY A 136 -10.68 -2.25 5.84
N SER A 137 -10.35 -1.35 4.93
CA SER A 137 -9.91 0.01 5.24
C SER A 137 -10.63 1.07 4.40
N GLY A 138 -11.06 2.13 5.07
CA GLY A 138 -11.81 3.27 4.54
C GLY A 138 -12.40 4.04 5.70
N GLY A 139 -13.74 4.13 5.78
CA GLY A 139 -14.42 4.82 6.87
C GLY A 139 -13.96 6.26 7.01
N PHE A 140 -13.87 6.96 5.87
CA PHE A 140 -13.33 8.33 5.78
C PHE A 140 -14.04 9.29 6.73
N CYS A 141 -13.33 10.32 7.18
CA CYS A 141 -13.80 11.23 8.22
C CYS A 141 -15.07 11.99 7.81
N ASN A 142 -15.28 12.25 6.53
CA ASN A 142 -16.46 12.93 5.99
C ASN A 142 -17.64 11.99 5.66
N TYR A 143 -17.53 10.69 5.92
CA TYR A 143 -18.64 9.78 5.67
C TYR A 143 -19.78 10.01 6.66
N PRO A 144 -21.04 10.16 6.18
CA PRO A 144 -22.22 10.12 7.04
C PRO A 144 -22.29 8.74 7.73
N LEU A 145 -22.92 8.71 8.90
CA LEU A 145 -22.88 7.57 9.80
C LEU A 145 -23.46 6.29 9.18
N ASP A 146 -24.52 6.41 8.39
CA ASP A 146 -25.15 5.31 7.66
C ASP A 146 -24.22 4.68 6.63
N ARG A 147 -23.48 5.50 5.87
CA ARG A 147 -22.46 5.03 4.92
C ARG A 147 -21.30 4.34 5.63
N LEU A 148 -20.82 4.93 6.71
CA LEU A 148 -19.76 4.35 7.53
C LEU A 148 -20.15 2.97 8.05
N ILE A 149 -21.34 2.84 8.67
CA ILE A 149 -21.87 1.58 9.19
C ILE A 149 -22.01 0.56 8.07
N LYS A 150 -22.62 0.95 6.94
CA LYS A 150 -22.76 0.07 5.77
C LYS A 150 -21.42 -0.49 5.29
N GLN A 151 -20.39 0.34 5.24
CA GLN A 151 -19.06 -0.07 4.78
C GLN A 151 -18.41 -1.06 5.74
N VAL A 152 -18.35 -0.77 7.04
CA VAL A 152 -17.72 -1.68 8.02
C VAL A 152 -18.49 -3.00 8.16
N CYS A 153 -19.82 -2.98 8.12
CA CYS A 153 -20.63 -4.19 8.11
C CYS A 153 -20.41 -5.01 6.84
N GLY A 154 -20.35 -4.37 5.68
CA GLY A 154 -20.12 -5.05 4.41
C GLY A 154 -18.79 -5.80 4.35
N TRP A 155 -17.73 -5.28 4.97
CA TRP A 155 -16.47 -6.02 5.10
C TRP A 155 -16.62 -7.24 6.01
N VAL A 156 -17.25 -7.09 7.16
CA VAL A 156 -17.48 -8.22 8.11
C VAL A 156 -18.35 -9.30 7.47
N GLU A 157 -19.40 -8.93 6.72
CA GLU A 157 -20.27 -9.86 5.98
C GLU A 157 -19.51 -10.63 4.87
N ARG A 158 -18.49 -10.00 4.27
CA ARG A 158 -17.56 -10.66 3.34
C ARG A 158 -16.52 -11.54 4.04
N GLY A 159 -16.61 -11.71 5.36
CA GLY A 159 -15.70 -12.54 6.15
C GLY A 159 -14.36 -11.87 6.50
N ILE A 160 -14.24 -10.54 6.34
CA ILE A 160 -13.04 -9.80 6.73
C ILE A 160 -13.09 -9.53 8.24
N PRO A 161 -12.18 -10.10 9.05
CA PRO A 161 -12.30 -10.10 10.50
C PRO A 161 -11.78 -8.83 11.17
N ARG A 162 -11.30 -7.86 10.40
CA ARG A 162 -10.67 -6.62 10.87
C ARG A 162 -11.16 -5.47 10.02
N VAL A 163 -11.48 -4.33 10.65
CA VAL A 163 -11.92 -3.12 9.95
C VAL A 163 -11.21 -1.89 10.50
N LYS A 164 -10.71 -1.03 9.63
CA LYS A 164 -10.04 0.23 9.96
C LYS A 164 -10.87 1.41 9.48
N ILE A 165 -11.04 2.43 10.33
CA ILE A 165 -11.69 3.69 9.99
C ILE A 165 -10.73 4.87 10.22
N LYS A 166 -10.90 5.93 9.43
CA LYS A 166 -10.17 7.18 9.60
C LYS A 166 -10.79 8.00 10.74
N THR A 167 -9.94 8.65 11.55
CA THR A 167 -10.31 9.43 12.74
C THR A 167 -9.56 10.75 12.83
N SER A 168 -9.78 11.49 13.88
CA SER A 168 -8.98 12.64 14.35
C SER A 168 -9.12 13.95 13.55
N ARG A 169 -9.80 13.96 12.39
CA ARG A 169 -10.12 15.21 11.68
C ARG A 169 -11.20 16.01 12.41
N TYR A 170 -12.19 15.32 12.98
CA TYR A 170 -13.29 15.87 13.75
C TYR A 170 -13.40 15.14 15.09
N PRO A 171 -12.48 15.41 16.06
CA PRO A 171 -12.37 14.63 17.28
C PRO A 171 -13.66 14.55 18.11
N ASP A 172 -14.49 15.59 18.05
CA ASP A 172 -15.78 15.61 18.75
C ASP A 172 -16.80 14.63 18.15
N GLN A 173 -16.66 14.23 16.90
CA GLN A 173 -17.53 13.26 16.22
C GLN A 173 -17.05 11.82 16.38
N ASP A 174 -15.75 11.60 16.64
CA ASP A 174 -15.15 10.27 16.70
C ASP A 174 -15.80 9.35 17.73
N PRO A 175 -16.19 9.78 18.95
CA PRO A 175 -16.90 8.93 19.91
C PRO A 175 -18.22 8.37 19.35
N THR A 176 -18.99 9.19 18.65
CA THR A 176 -20.26 8.76 18.02
C THR A 176 -20.00 7.76 16.90
N ARG A 177 -19.01 8.03 16.05
CA ARG A 177 -18.62 7.16 14.91
C ARG A 177 -18.10 5.81 15.39
N LEU A 178 -17.19 5.80 16.37
CA LEU A 178 -16.61 4.57 16.95
C LEU A 178 -17.66 3.73 17.67
N THR A 179 -18.54 4.38 18.47
CA THR A 179 -19.63 3.68 19.15
C THR A 179 -20.58 3.01 18.17
N ALA A 180 -20.94 3.73 17.08
CA ALA A 180 -21.81 3.18 16.05
C ALA A 180 -21.14 2.01 15.30
N CYS A 181 -19.87 2.14 14.92
CA CYS A 181 -19.12 1.05 14.29
C CYS A 181 -19.02 -0.17 15.19
N ARG A 182 -18.60 0.00 16.46
CA ARG A 182 -18.47 -1.11 17.41
C ARG A 182 -19.80 -1.81 17.65
N LYS A 183 -20.89 -1.06 17.79
CA LYS A 183 -22.24 -1.61 17.94
C LYS A 183 -22.67 -2.41 16.70
N ALA A 184 -22.34 -1.93 15.50
CA ALA A 184 -22.74 -2.55 14.24
C ALA A 184 -21.97 -3.83 13.94
N ILE A 185 -20.65 -3.85 14.16
CA ILE A 185 -19.83 -5.04 13.89
C ILE A 185 -19.81 -6.05 15.05
N GLY A 186 -20.25 -5.66 16.26
CA GLY A 186 -20.18 -6.52 17.46
C GLY A 186 -18.78 -6.58 18.06
N ASP A 187 -18.56 -7.51 18.97
CA ASP A 187 -17.30 -7.60 19.76
C ASP A 187 -16.21 -8.48 19.11
N ILE A 188 -16.56 -9.34 18.14
CA ILE A 188 -15.63 -10.31 17.55
C ILE A 188 -14.68 -9.66 16.53
N PRO A 189 -15.15 -8.85 15.55
CA PRO A 189 -14.25 -8.22 14.60
C PRO A 189 -13.33 -7.19 15.28
N VAL A 190 -12.07 -7.17 14.86
CA VAL A 190 -11.09 -6.20 15.35
C VAL A 190 -11.39 -4.82 14.76
N LEU A 191 -11.55 -3.82 15.63
CA LEU A 191 -11.66 -2.41 15.22
C LEU A 191 -10.27 -1.78 15.28
N MET A 192 -9.92 -1.10 14.20
CA MET A 192 -8.66 -0.40 13.97
C MET A 192 -8.95 1.06 13.64
N VAL A 193 -8.06 1.96 14.00
CA VAL A 193 -8.17 3.39 13.68
C VAL A 193 -6.88 3.92 13.06
N ASP A 194 -7.03 4.96 12.25
CA ASP A 194 -5.94 5.67 11.62
C ASP A 194 -6.18 7.18 11.79
N ALA A 195 -5.20 7.85 12.42
CA ALA A 195 -5.22 9.28 12.67
C ALA A 195 -4.47 10.09 11.60
N ASN A 196 -3.73 9.44 10.70
CA ASN A 196 -2.94 10.08 9.62
C ASN A 196 -2.08 11.27 10.12
N GLY A 197 -1.48 11.14 11.30
CA GLY A 197 -0.62 12.16 11.88
C GLY A 197 -1.31 13.40 12.44
N ALA A 198 -2.63 13.37 12.63
CA ALA A 198 -3.41 14.56 12.99
C ALA A 198 -3.23 15.03 14.43
N LEU A 199 -2.78 14.16 15.34
CA LEU A 199 -2.78 14.47 16.77
C LEU A 199 -1.41 14.99 17.25
N SER A 200 -1.42 15.85 18.26
CA SER A 200 -0.23 16.12 19.07
C SER A 200 0.10 14.90 19.95
N ARG A 201 1.34 14.79 20.46
CA ARG A 201 1.76 13.69 21.33
C ARG A 201 0.85 13.49 22.55
N LYS A 202 0.34 14.59 23.16
CA LYS A 202 -0.54 14.53 24.32
C LYS A 202 -1.96 14.09 23.96
N GLU A 203 -2.49 14.58 22.85
CA GLU A 203 -3.79 14.15 22.34
C GLU A 203 -3.75 12.69 21.92
N ALA A 204 -2.70 12.27 21.21
CA ALA A 204 -2.52 10.89 20.78
C ALA A 204 -2.48 9.93 21.96
N LEU A 205 -1.79 10.28 23.06
CA LEU A 205 -1.77 9.46 24.26
C LEU A 205 -3.13 9.42 24.95
N TYR A 206 -3.84 10.56 25.05
CA TYR A 206 -5.20 10.62 25.58
C TYR A 206 -6.17 9.75 24.77
N TRP A 207 -6.13 9.88 23.44
CA TRP A 207 -7.00 9.10 22.56
C TRP A 207 -6.63 7.62 22.52
N ALA A 208 -5.36 7.24 22.61
CA ALA A 208 -4.92 5.85 22.67
C ALA A 208 -5.61 5.09 23.80
N TRP A 209 -5.63 5.66 25.01
CA TRP A 209 -6.31 5.07 26.15
C TRP A 209 -7.81 4.96 25.91
N ARG A 210 -8.47 6.01 25.43
CA ARG A 210 -9.91 6.00 25.14
C ARG A 210 -10.27 5.00 24.04
N PHE A 211 -9.52 4.96 22.94
CA PHE A 211 -9.73 3.99 21.86
C PHE A 211 -9.72 2.56 22.39
N ARG A 212 -8.78 2.25 23.26
CA ARG A 212 -8.67 0.91 23.84
C ARG A 212 -9.78 0.62 24.85
N GLU A 213 -10.01 1.48 25.82
CA GLU A 213 -10.92 1.25 26.92
C GLU A 213 -12.39 1.33 26.52
N GLU A 214 -12.76 2.31 25.69
CA GLU A 214 -14.17 2.54 25.34
C GLU A 214 -14.62 1.67 24.15
N TRP A 215 -13.77 1.45 23.15
CA TRP A 215 -14.18 0.76 21.91
C TRP A 215 -13.37 -0.49 21.57
N LYS A 216 -12.49 -0.93 22.44
CA LYS A 216 -11.63 -2.12 22.22
C LYS A 216 -10.84 -2.04 20.90
N VAL A 217 -10.38 -0.86 20.54
CA VAL A 217 -9.49 -0.68 19.40
C VAL A 217 -8.18 -1.39 19.67
N ALA A 218 -7.63 -2.08 18.67
CA ALA A 218 -6.41 -2.87 18.82
C ALA A 218 -5.25 -2.37 17.95
N TRP A 219 -5.47 -1.34 17.11
CA TRP A 219 -4.49 -0.77 16.20
C TRP A 219 -4.71 0.72 16.06
N LEU A 220 -3.66 1.49 16.28
CA LEU A 220 -3.63 2.94 16.12
C LEU A 220 -2.51 3.29 15.14
N GLU A 221 -2.93 3.61 13.92
CA GLU A 221 -2.04 3.99 12.83
C GLU A 221 -1.76 5.48 12.88
N GLU A 222 -0.49 5.83 12.73
CA GLU A 222 0.01 7.20 12.68
C GLU A 222 -0.68 8.16 13.66
N PRO A 223 -0.61 7.89 14.98
CA PRO A 223 -1.22 8.80 15.97
C PRO A 223 -0.69 10.21 15.90
N VAL A 224 0.58 10.37 15.56
CA VAL A 224 1.29 11.62 15.30
C VAL A 224 1.94 11.55 13.92
N SER A 225 2.47 12.67 13.42
CA SER A 225 3.20 12.70 12.14
C SER A 225 4.19 11.54 12.02
N SER A 226 4.26 10.92 10.84
CA SER A 226 5.24 9.88 10.51
C SER A 226 6.69 10.35 10.65
N ASP A 227 6.92 11.68 10.61
CA ASP A 227 8.23 12.29 10.84
C ASP A 227 8.57 12.38 12.34
N ASP A 228 7.58 12.31 13.24
CA ASP A 228 7.76 12.38 14.69
C ASP A 228 8.00 11.00 15.31
N ARG A 229 9.14 10.39 15.00
CA ARG A 229 9.52 9.05 15.47
C ARG A 229 9.59 8.95 16.98
N ASP A 230 10.04 10.00 17.67
CA ASP A 230 10.08 10.07 19.13
C ASP A 230 8.67 10.11 19.72
N GLY A 231 7.74 10.80 19.03
CA GLY A 231 6.32 10.82 19.39
C GLY A 231 5.66 9.47 19.22
N LEU A 232 5.91 8.76 18.11
CA LEU A 232 5.44 7.40 17.89
C LEU A 232 5.95 6.47 18.99
N SER A 233 7.25 6.51 19.30
CA SER A 233 7.89 5.73 20.38
C SER A 233 7.28 6.04 21.75
N LEU A 234 7.03 7.33 22.05
CA LEU A 234 6.37 7.75 23.27
C LEU A 234 4.99 7.09 23.44
N ILE A 235 4.16 7.16 22.37
CA ILE A 235 2.79 6.65 22.41
C ILE A 235 2.80 5.12 22.49
N ARG A 236 3.68 4.44 21.76
CA ARG A 236 3.88 3.01 21.85
C ARG A 236 4.23 2.57 23.29
N ASN A 237 5.17 3.28 23.94
CA ASN A 237 5.66 2.89 25.28
C ASN A 237 4.72 3.28 26.41
N GLN A 238 3.90 4.31 26.26
CA GLN A 238 2.99 4.83 27.30
C GLN A 238 1.51 4.56 27.02
N GLY A 239 1.19 4.00 25.85
CA GLY A 239 -0.15 3.59 25.47
C GLY A 239 -0.64 2.36 26.23
N PRO A 240 -1.94 2.05 26.13
CA PRO A 240 -2.54 0.93 26.83
C PRO A 240 -2.13 -0.43 26.23
N PRO A 241 -1.95 -1.47 27.05
CA PRO A 241 -1.72 -2.82 26.56
C PRO A 241 -2.85 -3.30 25.62
N GLY A 242 -2.47 -3.93 24.51
CA GLY A 242 -3.41 -4.46 23.50
C GLY A 242 -3.90 -3.42 22.49
N LEU A 243 -3.25 -2.26 22.43
CA LEU A 243 -3.33 -1.32 21.35
C LEU A 243 -1.94 -1.21 20.68
N ASP A 244 -1.81 -1.75 19.47
CA ASP A 244 -0.56 -1.67 18.72
C ASP A 244 -0.47 -0.31 18.00
N VAL A 245 0.69 0.34 18.09
CA VAL A 245 1.03 1.52 17.28
C VAL A 245 1.68 1.08 15.99
N ALA A 246 1.20 1.61 14.86
CA ALA A 246 1.73 1.31 13.55
C ALA A 246 2.04 2.57 12.74
N ALA A 247 3.08 2.50 11.93
CA ALA A 247 3.47 3.51 10.96
C ALA A 247 4.43 2.91 9.93
N GLY A 248 4.66 3.63 8.83
CA GLY A 248 5.62 3.26 7.80
C GLY A 248 5.12 3.44 6.38
N GLU A 249 3.87 3.81 6.15
CA GLU A 249 3.31 4.04 4.82
C GLU A 249 4.03 5.15 4.05
N TYR A 250 4.65 6.11 4.75
CA TYR A 250 5.51 7.17 4.20
C TYR A 250 7.00 6.82 4.22
N GLY A 251 7.35 5.55 4.41
CA GLY A 251 8.71 5.06 4.19
C GLY A 251 9.00 4.89 2.71
N TYR A 252 9.92 5.66 2.16
CA TYR A 252 10.29 5.64 0.74
C TYR A 252 11.63 4.98 0.47
N VAL A 253 12.54 5.05 1.40
CA VAL A 253 13.88 4.48 1.30
C VAL A 253 14.19 3.63 2.53
N LEU A 254 15.09 2.66 2.37
CA LEU A 254 15.44 1.73 3.44
C LEU A 254 15.83 2.44 4.75
N GLN A 255 16.44 3.64 4.65
CA GLN A 255 16.85 4.44 5.80
C GLN A 255 15.68 4.93 6.65
N ASP A 256 14.51 5.18 6.06
CA ASP A 256 13.30 5.59 6.80
C ASP A 256 12.86 4.47 7.74
N PHE A 257 12.83 3.24 7.25
CA PHE A 257 12.49 2.05 8.04
C PHE A 257 13.52 1.77 9.12
N VAL A 258 14.82 1.88 8.81
CA VAL A 258 15.89 1.77 9.81
C VAL A 258 15.73 2.81 10.92
N ALA A 259 15.29 4.03 10.58
CA ALA A 259 15.09 5.08 11.56
C ALA A 259 13.87 4.80 12.47
N LEU A 260 12.76 4.27 11.93
CA LEU A 260 11.60 3.83 12.72
C LEU A 260 11.99 2.69 13.68
N LEU A 261 12.74 1.69 13.19
CA LEU A 261 13.21 0.56 14.00
C LEU A 261 14.16 1.02 15.12
N LYS A 262 15.11 1.92 14.85
CA LYS A 262 16.04 2.45 15.84
C LYS A 262 15.36 3.28 16.93
N ALA A 263 14.28 3.98 16.57
CA ALA A 263 13.48 4.73 17.53
C ALA A 263 12.52 3.85 18.34
N GLU A 264 12.45 2.55 18.04
CA GLU A 264 11.44 1.64 18.60
C GLU A 264 10.02 2.24 18.48
N ALA A 265 9.73 2.80 17.29
CA ALA A 265 8.58 3.67 17.07
C ALA A 265 7.25 2.93 16.95
N VAL A 266 7.26 1.64 16.63
CA VAL A 266 6.06 0.88 16.28
C VAL A 266 6.04 -0.52 16.87
N ASP A 267 4.84 -1.06 17.07
CA ASP A 267 4.58 -2.48 17.41
C ASP A 267 4.44 -3.35 16.15
N CYS A 268 4.05 -2.72 15.04
CA CYS A 268 4.03 -3.32 13.72
C CYS A 268 4.48 -2.29 12.68
N LEU A 269 5.48 -2.65 11.88
CA LEU A 269 5.93 -1.78 10.78
C LEU A 269 4.96 -1.91 9.61
N GLN A 270 4.74 -0.81 8.88
CA GLN A 270 4.04 -0.82 7.62
C GLN A 270 5.00 -0.53 6.46
N ALA A 271 4.75 -1.12 5.29
CA ALA A 271 5.43 -0.77 4.05
C ALA A 271 4.45 -0.79 2.88
N ASP A 272 4.59 0.19 2.00
CA ASP A 272 3.87 0.26 0.75
C ASP A 272 4.78 -0.16 -0.40
N VAL A 273 4.49 -1.29 -1.04
CA VAL A 273 5.28 -1.81 -2.15
C VAL A 273 5.32 -0.86 -3.35
N THR A 274 4.33 0.04 -3.46
CA THR A 274 4.28 1.05 -4.52
C THR A 274 5.05 2.32 -4.19
N ARG A 275 5.60 2.43 -2.95
CA ARG A 275 6.35 3.61 -2.44
C ARG A 275 7.78 3.28 -2.01
N CYS A 276 8.03 2.09 -1.45
CA CYS A 276 9.26 1.74 -0.76
C CYS A 276 10.39 1.19 -1.65
N GLY A 277 10.36 1.50 -2.96
CA GLY A 277 11.32 0.99 -3.92
C GLY A 277 10.91 -0.34 -4.55
N GLY A 278 9.60 -0.63 -4.60
CA GLY A 278 9.05 -1.81 -5.22
C GLY A 278 9.28 -3.10 -4.43
N ILE A 279 9.21 -4.21 -5.12
CA ILE A 279 9.44 -5.55 -4.56
C ILE A 279 10.87 -5.69 -4.05
N THR A 280 11.85 -5.17 -4.81
CA THR A 280 13.27 -5.20 -4.41
C THR A 280 13.50 -4.46 -3.09
N GLY A 281 12.89 -3.28 -2.91
CA GLY A 281 12.96 -2.52 -1.66
C GLY A 281 12.22 -3.23 -0.51
N LEU A 282 11.02 -3.74 -0.78
CA LEU A 282 10.21 -4.46 0.21
C LEU A 282 10.94 -5.68 0.78
N MET A 283 11.63 -6.47 -0.06
CA MET A 283 12.38 -7.65 0.42
C MET A 283 13.52 -7.26 1.37
N GLN A 284 14.16 -6.11 1.17
CA GLN A 284 15.16 -5.60 2.10
C GLN A 284 14.53 -5.19 3.45
N ILE A 285 13.36 -4.54 3.42
CA ILE A 285 12.61 -4.16 4.62
C ILE A 285 12.13 -5.40 5.38
N ALA A 286 11.62 -6.41 4.67
CA ALA A 286 11.21 -7.69 5.27
C ALA A 286 12.37 -8.36 6.02
N GLY A 287 13.59 -8.34 5.44
CA GLY A 287 14.79 -8.83 6.13
C GLY A 287 15.13 -8.06 7.40
N LEU A 288 14.93 -6.73 7.43
CA LEU A 288 15.10 -5.93 8.65
C LEU A 288 14.07 -6.31 9.72
N CYS A 289 12.81 -6.50 9.33
CA CYS A 289 11.75 -6.90 10.24
C CYS A 289 12.00 -8.29 10.85
N SER A 290 12.43 -9.27 10.03
CA SER A 290 12.80 -10.59 10.51
C SER A 290 13.96 -10.53 11.51
N ALA A 291 14.99 -9.73 11.23
CA ALA A 291 16.14 -9.55 12.13
C ALA A 291 15.76 -8.90 13.48
N GLN A 292 14.70 -8.11 13.52
CA GLN A 292 14.20 -7.43 14.73
C GLN A 292 13.04 -8.17 15.40
N SER A 293 12.62 -9.32 14.88
CA SER A 293 11.43 -10.05 15.33
C SER A 293 10.15 -9.19 15.33
N LEU A 294 10.05 -8.24 14.42
CA LEU A 294 8.93 -7.31 14.27
C LEU A 294 8.05 -7.72 13.10
N ASP A 295 6.73 -7.64 13.26
CA ASP A 295 5.81 -7.94 12.18
C ASP A 295 5.75 -6.80 11.17
N LEU A 296 5.48 -7.16 9.90
CA LEU A 296 5.32 -6.24 8.77
C LEU A 296 3.90 -6.34 8.20
N SER A 297 3.24 -5.20 8.07
CA SER A 297 1.92 -5.07 7.44
C SER A 297 2.04 -4.36 6.10
N ALA A 298 1.27 -4.80 5.11
CA ALA A 298 1.18 -4.12 3.82
C ALA A 298 0.24 -2.91 3.90
N HIS A 299 0.69 -1.78 3.39
CA HIS A 299 -0.15 -0.63 3.10
C HIS A 299 -0.63 -0.73 1.66
N CYS A 300 -1.96 -0.69 1.45
CA CYS A 300 -2.60 -0.52 0.13
C CYS A 300 -2.15 -1.46 -1.02
N ALA A 301 -2.51 -1.10 -2.26
CA ALA A 301 -2.19 -1.80 -3.52
C ALA A 301 -2.44 -3.32 -3.42
N PRO A 302 -3.69 -3.75 -3.14
CA PRO A 302 -3.98 -5.11 -2.70
C PRO A 302 -3.50 -6.19 -3.68
N SER A 303 -3.61 -6.00 -4.98
CA SER A 303 -3.19 -7.01 -5.95
C SER A 303 -1.67 -7.21 -6.00
N ILE A 304 -0.85 -6.14 -5.95
CA ILE A 304 0.62 -6.27 -5.88
C ILE A 304 1.02 -6.78 -4.50
N SER A 305 0.47 -6.19 -3.46
CA SER A 305 0.82 -6.51 -2.07
C SER A 305 0.52 -7.96 -1.74
N ALA A 306 -0.58 -8.56 -2.25
CA ALA A 306 -0.90 -9.96 -2.03
C ALA A 306 0.23 -10.89 -2.54
N HIS A 307 0.80 -10.63 -3.72
CA HIS A 307 1.93 -11.40 -4.24
C HIS A 307 3.21 -11.17 -3.44
N ALA A 308 3.55 -9.90 -3.21
CA ALA A 308 4.82 -9.54 -2.59
C ALA A 308 4.88 -9.97 -1.11
N PHE A 309 3.80 -9.79 -0.37
CA PHE A 309 3.75 -10.13 1.05
C PHE A 309 3.58 -11.63 1.32
N CYS A 310 3.19 -12.46 0.36
CA CYS A 310 3.36 -13.90 0.49
C CYS A 310 4.82 -14.31 0.73
N ALA A 311 5.79 -13.50 0.29
CA ALA A 311 7.22 -13.74 0.51
C ALA A 311 7.80 -13.04 1.75
N VAL A 312 6.96 -12.49 2.61
CA VAL A 312 7.36 -11.84 3.87
C VAL A 312 7.20 -12.83 5.02
N GLU A 313 8.30 -13.24 5.65
CA GLU A 313 8.30 -14.20 6.77
C GLU A 313 7.45 -13.70 7.96
N ARG A 314 7.66 -12.43 8.34
CA ARG A 314 6.98 -11.77 9.47
C ARG A 314 5.71 -11.04 9.03
N LEU A 315 4.92 -11.66 8.16
CA LEU A 315 3.66 -11.11 7.67
C LEU A 315 2.63 -10.96 8.80
N ARG A 316 2.04 -9.76 8.95
CA ARG A 316 0.86 -9.53 9.82
C ARG A 316 -0.43 -9.58 9.01
N HIS A 317 -0.64 -8.61 8.15
CA HIS A 317 -1.83 -8.47 7.29
C HIS A 317 -1.60 -7.43 6.20
N LEU A 318 -2.61 -7.24 5.35
CA LEU A 318 -2.63 -6.30 4.23
C LEU A 318 -3.85 -5.39 4.33
N GLU A 319 -3.67 -4.12 4.03
CA GLU A 319 -4.72 -3.14 3.92
C GLU A 319 -5.53 -3.32 2.64
N PHE A 320 -6.76 -3.82 2.78
CA PHE A 320 -7.74 -3.87 1.71
C PHE A 320 -8.48 -2.54 1.64
N PHE A 321 -7.80 -1.54 1.02
CA PHE A 321 -8.25 -0.15 1.01
C PHE A 321 -9.31 0.09 -0.05
N HIS A 322 -10.41 0.72 0.35
CA HIS A 322 -11.61 0.95 -0.46
C HIS A 322 -11.32 1.51 -1.86
N ASP A 323 -10.57 2.61 -1.93
CA ASP A 323 -10.27 3.26 -3.21
C ASP A 323 -9.40 2.40 -4.11
N HIS A 324 -8.37 1.76 -3.55
CA HIS A 324 -7.45 0.95 -4.35
C HIS A 324 -8.13 -0.31 -4.88
N ASP A 325 -8.92 -1.00 -4.07
CA ASP A 325 -9.76 -2.13 -4.52
C ASP A 325 -10.67 -1.72 -5.68
N ARG A 326 -11.39 -0.62 -5.50
CA ARG A 326 -12.29 -0.06 -6.54
C ARG A 326 -11.55 0.31 -7.82
N ILE A 327 -10.40 0.98 -7.72
CA ILE A 327 -9.59 1.42 -8.86
C ILE A 327 -8.97 0.23 -9.60
N GLU A 328 -8.44 -0.75 -8.86
CA GLU A 328 -7.88 -1.96 -9.47
C GLU A 328 -8.95 -2.71 -10.28
N HIS A 329 -10.16 -2.89 -9.72
CA HIS A 329 -11.28 -3.49 -10.45
C HIS A 329 -11.75 -2.68 -11.67
N LEU A 330 -11.62 -1.36 -11.66
CA LEU A 330 -11.94 -0.52 -12.82
C LEU A 330 -10.91 -0.66 -13.95
N LEU A 331 -9.63 -0.80 -13.59
CA LEU A 331 -8.54 -0.72 -14.56
C LEU A 331 -7.98 -2.08 -14.99
N PHE A 332 -8.14 -3.15 -14.18
CA PHE A 332 -7.52 -4.44 -14.46
C PHE A 332 -8.51 -5.59 -14.47
N ASP A 333 -8.26 -6.57 -15.35
CA ASP A 333 -8.74 -7.93 -15.22
C ASP A 333 -7.77 -8.73 -14.35
N GLY A 334 -8.30 -9.72 -13.60
CA GLY A 334 -7.50 -10.59 -12.75
C GLY A 334 -7.23 -10.05 -11.35
N VAL A 335 -7.92 -9.00 -10.95
CA VAL A 335 -7.89 -8.48 -9.58
C VAL A 335 -8.35 -9.56 -8.60
N LEU A 336 -7.72 -9.60 -7.43
CA LEU A 336 -7.99 -10.59 -6.41
C LEU A 336 -9.19 -10.18 -5.54
N ASP A 337 -10.15 -11.08 -5.39
CA ASP A 337 -11.23 -10.94 -4.42
C ASP A 337 -10.91 -11.68 -3.11
N PRO A 338 -11.26 -11.10 -1.95
CA PRO A 338 -10.98 -11.76 -0.67
C PRO A 338 -11.89 -12.97 -0.42
N GLU A 339 -11.29 -14.05 0.04
CA GLU A 339 -11.97 -15.25 0.49
C GLU A 339 -11.72 -15.48 1.99
N GLY A 340 -12.76 -15.37 2.83
CA GLY A 340 -12.64 -15.55 4.27
C GLY A 340 -11.64 -14.62 4.94
N GLY A 341 -11.51 -13.38 4.45
CA GLY A 341 -10.57 -12.38 4.98
C GLY A 341 -9.11 -12.59 4.58
N VAL A 342 -8.88 -13.30 3.47
CA VAL A 342 -7.54 -13.57 2.90
C VAL A 342 -7.56 -13.25 1.40
N LEU A 343 -6.52 -12.58 0.90
CA LEU A 343 -6.25 -12.47 -0.53
C LEU A 343 -5.27 -13.57 -0.93
N LYS A 344 -5.64 -14.36 -1.95
CA LYS A 344 -4.81 -15.46 -2.46
C LYS A 344 -4.44 -15.22 -3.91
N PRO A 345 -3.14 -15.07 -4.23
CA PRO A 345 -2.68 -15.04 -5.62
C PRO A 345 -3.05 -16.31 -6.37
N ASP A 346 -3.51 -16.16 -7.63
CA ASP A 346 -3.83 -17.33 -8.48
C ASP A 346 -2.54 -18.10 -8.84
N PRO A 347 -2.39 -19.38 -8.44
CA PRO A 347 -1.21 -20.16 -8.71
C PRO A 347 -1.04 -20.57 -10.18
N ASN A 348 -2.04 -20.29 -11.02
CA ASN A 348 -2.05 -20.66 -12.44
C ASN A 348 -1.83 -19.47 -13.38
N ARG A 349 -1.75 -18.24 -12.86
CA ARG A 349 -1.52 -17.02 -13.65
C ARG A 349 -0.08 -16.53 -13.47
N PRO A 350 0.72 -16.47 -14.56
CA PRO A 350 2.08 -15.94 -14.50
C PRO A 350 2.11 -14.46 -14.09
N GLY A 351 3.17 -14.05 -13.40
CA GLY A 351 3.32 -12.69 -12.92
C GLY A 351 2.33 -12.34 -11.81
N LEU A 352 1.83 -11.12 -11.84
CA LEU A 352 0.74 -10.61 -11.01
C LEU A 352 -0.64 -11.16 -11.42
N GLY A 353 -0.72 -11.78 -12.60
CA GLY A 353 -2.00 -12.21 -13.14
C GLY A 353 -2.91 -11.06 -13.62
N LEU A 354 -2.44 -9.82 -13.60
CA LEU A 354 -3.21 -8.64 -13.99
C LEU A 354 -3.08 -8.32 -15.48
N GLU A 355 -4.18 -7.86 -16.07
CA GLU A 355 -4.25 -7.38 -17.45
C GLU A 355 -4.94 -6.01 -17.48
N LEU A 356 -4.30 -5.01 -18.11
CA LEU A 356 -4.89 -3.66 -18.19
C LEU A 356 -6.10 -3.64 -19.13
N LYS A 357 -7.26 -3.22 -18.66
CA LYS A 357 -8.48 -2.95 -19.44
C LYS A 357 -8.31 -1.65 -20.24
N SER A 358 -7.49 -1.66 -21.28
CA SER A 358 -7.07 -0.45 -21.98
C SER A 358 -8.24 0.43 -22.47
N ARG A 359 -9.36 -0.17 -22.91
CA ARG A 359 -10.54 0.57 -23.38
C ARG A 359 -11.25 1.29 -22.21
N ASP A 360 -11.40 0.62 -21.08
CA ASP A 360 -12.08 1.17 -19.90
C ASP A 360 -11.21 2.22 -19.22
N ALA A 361 -9.89 1.99 -19.18
CA ALA A 361 -8.91 2.90 -18.62
C ALA A 361 -8.78 4.22 -19.40
N GLU A 362 -9.00 4.21 -20.75
CA GLU A 362 -8.79 5.37 -21.63
C GLU A 362 -9.54 6.61 -21.17
N ARG A 363 -10.77 6.47 -20.68
CA ARG A 363 -11.59 7.59 -20.18
C ARG A 363 -10.99 8.33 -18.98
N PHE A 364 -10.08 7.69 -18.26
CA PHE A 364 -9.40 8.25 -17.10
C PHE A 364 -7.97 8.72 -17.41
N CYS A 365 -7.50 8.48 -18.64
CA CYS A 365 -6.13 8.76 -19.04
C CYS A 365 -5.87 10.27 -19.11
N ILE A 366 -4.84 10.71 -18.34
CA ILE A 366 -4.39 12.12 -18.33
C ILE A 366 -2.96 12.29 -18.87
N TYR A 367 -2.23 11.18 -19.06
CA TYR A 367 -0.86 11.19 -19.57
C TYR A 367 -0.50 9.82 -20.17
N LYS A 368 0.23 9.86 -21.29
CA LYS A 368 0.93 8.70 -21.87
C LYS A 368 2.34 9.14 -22.27
N SER A 369 3.34 8.30 -21.98
CA SER A 369 4.68 8.55 -22.54
C SER A 369 4.64 8.43 -24.05
N ALA A 370 5.44 9.26 -24.74
CA ALA A 370 5.76 9.00 -26.14
C ALA A 370 6.52 7.66 -26.27
N ASP A 371 6.29 6.97 -27.39
CA ASP A 371 6.95 5.69 -27.73
C ASP A 371 8.47 5.80 -27.81
#